data_e50f4cc76eafa246c0245b4d0328d34d
#
_entry.id   e50f4cc76eafa246c0245b4d0328d34d
#
_cell.length_a   1.000
_cell.length_b   1.000
_cell.length_c   1.000
_cell.angle_alpha   90.00
_cell.angle_beta   90.00
_cell.angle_gamma   90.00
#
_symmetry.space_group_name_H-M   'P 1'
#
loop_
_entity.id
_entity.type
_entity.pdbx_description
1 polymer ?
#
loop_
_entity_poly.entity_id
_entity_poly.type
_entity_poly.pdbx_seq_one_letter_code
_entity_poly.pdbx_strand_id
1 'polypeptide(L)'
;MGDQYIGVIQMIAFAFVPEHFTFCSGQLIPIAQNNALFSLIGDHYGGDARTVFGIPDFRARMAIGSNEMGNAPGLTSFPLGTKLGAQTHTLTESQMPAHNHAAVFTPSGGGGVSASLEAYSVGASSDTPSTGDYLSGGGANPLFGTGGLGAQLVELGGLTVSGGGGGGAVTVGDTGGSRPFEIVNPLQAVNFAICTNGLYPSRP
;
A
#
# COMPACT_ATOMS: atom_id res chain seq x y z
N MET A 1 38.43 -38.51 -3.70
CA MET A 1 37.93 -37.12 -3.48
C MET A 1 38.96 -36.44 -2.60
N GLY A 2 39.40 -35.24 -2.98
CA GLY A 2 40.32 -34.49 -2.09
C GLY A 2 39.62 -34.18 -0.76
N ASP A 3 40.38 -34.21 0.32
CA ASP A 3 39.86 -33.90 1.65
C ASP A 3 39.32 -32.48 1.71
N GLN A 4 38.02 -32.36 1.94
CA GLN A 4 37.36 -31.08 2.10
C GLN A 4 37.55 -30.55 3.52
N TYR A 5 37.59 -29.23 3.68
CA TYR A 5 37.60 -28.62 5.01
C TYR A 5 36.23 -28.78 5.68
N ILE A 6 36.25 -29.11 6.98
CA ILE A 6 35.03 -29.13 7.82
C ILE A 6 34.43 -27.74 7.81
N GLY A 7 33.08 -27.66 7.68
CA GLY A 7 32.32 -26.39 7.63
C GLY A 7 32.20 -25.77 6.24
N VAL A 8 32.85 -26.32 5.21
CA VAL A 8 32.65 -25.87 3.82
C VAL A 8 31.24 -26.22 3.36
N ILE A 9 30.55 -25.25 2.77
CA ILE A 9 29.21 -25.43 2.20
C ILE A 9 29.36 -25.48 0.68
N GLN A 10 28.79 -26.52 0.08
CA GLN A 10 28.80 -26.74 -1.37
C GLN A 10 27.38 -26.79 -1.92
N MET A 11 27.19 -26.26 -3.13
CA MET A 11 26.00 -26.45 -3.93
C MET A 11 26.12 -27.76 -4.69
N ILE A 12 25.10 -28.60 -4.63
CA ILE A 12 25.03 -29.88 -5.31
C ILE A 12 23.75 -29.98 -6.12
N ALA A 13 23.84 -30.54 -7.33
CA ALA A 13 22.70 -30.66 -8.22
C ALA A 13 21.92 -31.98 -8.08
N PHE A 14 22.38 -32.91 -7.24
CA PHE A 14 21.78 -34.21 -7.03
C PHE A 14 21.03 -34.29 -5.67
N ALA A 15 20.18 -35.31 -5.52
CA ALA A 15 19.22 -35.40 -4.43
C ALA A 15 19.70 -36.20 -3.20
N PHE A 16 20.94 -36.69 -3.18
CA PHE A 16 21.50 -37.41 -2.05
C PHE A 16 22.68 -36.66 -1.43
N VAL A 17 23.00 -36.97 -0.19
CA VAL A 17 24.14 -36.37 0.52
C VAL A 17 25.38 -37.23 0.31
N PRO A 18 26.50 -36.63 -0.17
CA PRO A 18 27.79 -37.34 -0.23
C PRO A 18 28.25 -37.77 1.17
N GLU A 19 29.13 -38.77 1.22
CA GLU A 19 29.78 -39.18 2.46
C GLU A 19 30.51 -37.98 3.09
N HIS A 20 30.50 -37.87 4.41
CA HIS A 20 31.04 -36.76 5.19
C HIS A 20 30.32 -35.39 5.07
N PHE A 21 29.17 -35.35 4.42
CA PHE A 21 28.35 -34.16 4.32
C PHE A 21 26.98 -34.34 4.97
N THR A 22 26.29 -33.27 5.23
CA THR A 22 24.88 -33.25 5.60
C THR A 22 24.16 -32.10 4.87
N PHE A 23 22.86 -32.22 4.58
CA PHE A 23 22.11 -31.14 3.99
C PHE A 23 22.01 -29.93 4.92
N CYS A 24 22.07 -28.74 4.34
CA CYS A 24 21.83 -27.49 5.04
C CYS A 24 20.32 -27.21 5.16
N SER A 25 19.63 -27.98 5.99
CA SER A 25 18.17 -27.93 6.20
C SER A 25 17.76 -27.46 7.60
N GLY A 26 18.69 -26.86 8.36
CA GLY A 26 18.39 -26.29 9.66
C GLY A 26 18.21 -27.31 10.79
N GLN A 27 18.63 -28.56 10.58
CA GLN A 27 18.54 -29.59 11.59
C GLN A 27 19.52 -29.36 12.75
N LEU A 28 19.12 -29.84 13.92
CA LEU A 28 19.98 -29.88 15.11
C LEU A 28 20.77 -31.17 15.12
N ILE A 29 22.08 -31.07 15.33
CA ILE A 29 22.95 -32.27 15.44
C ILE A 29 23.71 -32.27 16.77
N PRO A 30 24.04 -33.48 17.31
CA PRO A 30 24.73 -33.60 18.58
C PRO A 30 26.17 -33.09 18.54
N ILE A 31 26.55 -32.28 19.52
CA ILE A 31 27.92 -31.75 19.67
C ILE A 31 28.91 -32.94 19.90
N ALA A 32 28.52 -33.91 20.72
CA ALA A 32 29.39 -35.04 21.08
C ALA A 32 29.94 -35.81 19.87
N GLN A 33 29.18 -35.86 18.77
CA GLN A 33 29.57 -36.55 17.54
C GLN A 33 30.17 -35.62 16.47
N ASN A 34 30.07 -34.29 16.66
CA ASN A 34 30.45 -33.28 15.67
C ASN A 34 31.26 -32.17 16.33
N ASN A 35 32.12 -32.46 17.28
CA ASN A 35 32.88 -31.48 18.06
C ASN A 35 33.72 -30.55 17.17
N ALA A 36 34.35 -31.07 16.13
CA ALA A 36 35.19 -30.31 15.22
C ALA A 36 34.35 -29.27 14.44
N LEU A 37 33.18 -29.66 13.94
CA LEU A 37 32.29 -28.74 13.26
C LEU A 37 31.72 -27.68 14.23
N PHE A 38 31.31 -28.09 15.45
CA PHE A 38 30.83 -27.15 16.47
C PHE A 38 31.87 -26.12 16.86
N SER A 39 33.15 -26.50 16.96
CA SER A 39 34.22 -25.53 17.25
C SER A 39 34.43 -24.46 16.16
N LEU A 40 33.93 -24.70 14.94
CA LEU A 40 34.03 -23.79 13.80
C LEU A 40 32.79 -22.90 13.65
N ILE A 41 31.58 -23.48 13.78
CA ILE A 41 30.35 -22.74 13.49
C ILE A 41 29.56 -22.36 14.74
N GLY A 42 29.93 -22.89 15.91
CA GLY A 42 29.26 -22.56 17.18
C GLY A 42 27.75 -22.80 17.14
N ASP A 43 27.02 -21.90 17.80
CA ASP A 43 25.55 -21.87 17.87
C ASP A 43 24.91 -20.80 16.97
N HIS A 44 25.67 -20.24 16.03
CA HIS A 44 25.19 -19.17 15.12
C HIS A 44 23.94 -19.53 14.35
N TYR A 45 23.71 -20.82 14.09
CA TYR A 45 22.54 -21.31 13.36
C TYR A 45 21.47 -21.94 14.26
N GLY A 46 21.65 -21.84 15.59
CA GLY A 46 20.73 -22.32 16.64
C GLY A 46 21.27 -23.50 17.43
N GLY A 47 20.44 -24.01 18.31
CA GLY A 47 20.81 -25.04 19.28
C GLY A 47 20.94 -24.49 20.70
N ASP A 48 21.37 -25.35 21.64
CA ASP A 48 21.55 -25.00 23.06
C ASP A 48 23.03 -24.76 23.44
N ALA A 49 23.93 -24.90 22.49
CA ALA A 49 25.38 -24.79 22.66
C ALA A 49 25.97 -25.72 23.74
N ARG A 50 25.19 -26.69 24.21
CA ARG A 50 25.58 -27.65 25.25
C ARG A 50 25.52 -29.11 24.78
N THR A 51 24.42 -29.49 24.17
CA THR A 51 24.15 -30.83 23.67
C THR A 51 23.99 -30.90 22.17
N VAL A 52 23.39 -29.89 21.60
CA VAL A 52 23.10 -29.79 20.15
C VAL A 52 23.41 -28.39 19.60
N PHE A 53 23.71 -28.34 18.33
CA PHE A 53 23.86 -27.09 17.56
C PHE A 53 23.17 -27.20 16.20
N GLY A 54 22.81 -26.04 15.63
CA GLY A 54 22.11 -25.94 14.37
C GLY A 54 23.04 -25.96 13.16
N ILE A 55 22.58 -26.58 12.09
CA ILE A 55 23.15 -26.49 10.75
C ILE A 55 22.45 -25.35 10.00
N PRO A 56 23.14 -24.62 9.10
CA PRO A 56 22.50 -23.59 8.26
C PRO A 56 21.25 -24.11 7.55
N ASP A 57 20.23 -23.26 7.42
CA ASP A 57 19.01 -23.57 6.68
C ASP A 57 18.94 -22.76 5.39
N PHE A 58 19.28 -23.40 4.27
CA PHE A 58 19.24 -22.79 2.93
C PHE A 58 17.98 -23.15 2.14
N ARG A 59 17.00 -23.79 2.74
CA ARG A 59 15.74 -24.09 2.06
C ARG A 59 15.03 -22.78 1.67
N ALA A 60 14.87 -22.57 0.36
CA ALA A 60 14.30 -21.34 -0.22
C ALA A 60 15.00 -20.04 0.22
N ARG A 61 16.33 -20.09 0.46
CA ARG A 61 17.16 -18.95 0.87
C ARG A 61 18.38 -18.82 0.01
N MET A 62 18.81 -17.57 -0.21
CA MET A 62 20.08 -17.21 -0.82
C MET A 62 21.14 -17.03 0.27
N ALA A 63 22.39 -17.40 -0.04
CA ALA A 63 23.52 -17.04 0.78
C ALA A 63 23.92 -15.58 0.55
N ILE A 64 24.19 -14.86 1.62
CA ILE A 64 24.74 -13.48 1.57
C ILE A 64 25.97 -13.40 2.45
N GLY A 65 26.84 -12.41 2.19
CA GLY A 65 28.00 -12.15 3.04
C GLY A 65 27.60 -11.64 4.42
N SER A 66 28.23 -12.19 5.47
CA SER A 66 28.05 -11.71 6.84
C SER A 66 28.97 -10.52 7.15
N ASN A 67 28.71 -9.82 8.26
CA ASN A 67 29.55 -8.74 8.74
C ASN A 67 30.91 -9.20 9.30
N GLU A 68 31.12 -10.49 9.48
CA GLU A 68 32.44 -11.05 9.82
C GLU A 68 33.50 -10.73 8.74
N MET A 69 33.07 -10.48 7.51
CA MET A 69 33.92 -10.03 6.40
C MET A 69 34.19 -8.52 6.42
N GLY A 70 33.67 -7.79 7.43
CA GLY A 70 33.67 -6.34 7.51
C GLY A 70 32.39 -5.73 6.93
N ASN A 71 32.07 -4.50 7.38
CA ASN A 71 30.86 -3.80 6.95
C ASN A 71 31.08 -3.18 5.57
N ALA A 72 30.21 -3.47 4.61
CA ALA A 72 30.22 -2.83 3.31
C ALA A 72 29.60 -1.41 3.42
N PRO A 73 30.28 -0.36 2.91
CA PRO A 73 29.77 1.01 2.97
C PRO A 73 28.38 1.13 2.31
N GLY A 74 27.44 1.74 3.03
CA GLY A 74 26.08 1.98 2.52
C GLY A 74 25.15 0.77 2.47
N LEU A 75 25.59 -0.39 2.93
CA LEU A 75 24.76 -1.60 3.01
C LEU A 75 24.50 -2.00 4.45
N THR A 76 23.36 -2.66 4.66
CA THR A 76 23.01 -3.22 5.97
C THR A 76 23.91 -4.40 6.28
N SER A 77 24.42 -4.43 7.50
CA SER A 77 25.29 -5.47 8.02
C SER A 77 24.49 -6.55 8.71
N PHE A 78 24.83 -7.82 8.45
CA PHE A 78 24.13 -8.97 9.01
C PHE A 78 25.11 -9.91 9.72
N PRO A 79 24.89 -10.21 11.02
CA PRO A 79 25.64 -11.23 11.72
C PRO A 79 25.52 -12.61 11.08
N LEU A 80 26.53 -13.44 11.26
CA LEU A 80 26.52 -14.83 10.80
C LEU A 80 25.29 -15.56 11.38
N GLY A 81 24.63 -16.39 10.58
CA GLY A 81 23.43 -17.14 10.98
C GLY A 81 22.11 -16.38 10.91
N THR A 82 22.13 -15.08 10.62
CA THR A 82 20.91 -14.28 10.51
C THR A 82 20.00 -14.77 9.36
N LYS A 83 18.71 -14.90 9.65
CA LYS A 83 17.66 -15.25 8.66
C LYS A 83 16.82 -14.04 8.37
N LEU A 84 16.69 -13.68 7.11
CA LEU A 84 16.02 -12.47 6.65
C LEU A 84 15.15 -12.72 5.42
N GLY A 85 14.31 -11.72 5.11
CA GLY A 85 13.50 -11.68 3.92
C GLY A 85 12.17 -12.41 4.04
N ALA A 86 11.34 -12.19 3.04
CA ALA A 86 10.04 -12.81 2.86
C ALA A 86 9.87 -13.19 1.39
N GLN A 87 9.01 -14.15 1.09
CA GLN A 87 8.68 -14.53 -0.29
C GLN A 87 7.55 -13.70 -0.86
N THR A 88 6.69 -13.20 0.02
CA THR A 88 5.54 -12.39 -0.34
C THR A 88 5.56 -11.07 0.43
N HIS A 89 5.00 -10.03 -0.16
CA HIS A 89 4.85 -8.74 0.48
C HIS A 89 3.46 -8.18 0.22
N THR A 90 2.87 -7.54 1.24
CA THR A 90 1.64 -6.78 1.11
C THR A 90 1.99 -5.31 1.26
N LEU A 91 1.68 -4.51 0.25
CA LEU A 91 1.90 -3.07 0.32
C LEU A 91 0.99 -2.45 1.38
N THR A 92 1.57 -1.62 2.22
CA THR A 92 0.85 -0.74 3.13
C THR A 92 0.66 0.63 2.49
N GLU A 93 -0.33 1.39 2.96
CA GLU A 93 -0.59 2.74 2.46
C GLU A 93 0.65 3.65 2.55
N SER A 94 1.41 3.54 3.63
CA SER A 94 2.65 4.32 3.84
C SER A 94 3.78 3.98 2.85
N GLN A 95 3.71 2.85 2.16
CA GLN A 95 4.72 2.42 1.18
C GLN A 95 4.36 2.83 -0.25
N MET A 96 3.15 3.33 -0.47
CA MET A 96 2.77 3.87 -1.76
C MET A 96 3.28 5.31 -1.91
N PRO A 97 3.80 5.68 -3.08
CA PRO A 97 4.12 7.07 -3.37
C PRO A 97 2.87 7.96 -3.22
N ALA A 98 3.06 9.22 -2.80
CA ALA A 98 1.97 10.17 -2.77
C ALA A 98 1.36 10.30 -4.16
N HIS A 99 0.08 10.07 -4.27
CA HIS A 99 -0.69 10.17 -5.52
C HIS A 99 -2.06 10.77 -5.25
N ASN A 100 -2.70 11.33 -6.28
CA ASN A 100 -4.04 11.87 -6.25
C ASN A 100 -4.87 11.33 -7.42
N HIS A 101 -6.18 11.36 -7.26
CA HIS A 101 -7.13 11.04 -8.31
C HIS A 101 -7.91 12.31 -8.67
N ALA A 102 -8.01 12.63 -9.96
CA ALA A 102 -8.92 13.67 -10.42
C ALA A 102 -10.36 13.12 -10.33
N ALA A 103 -11.18 13.73 -9.51
CA ALA A 103 -12.60 13.44 -9.45
C ALA A 103 -13.35 14.58 -10.16
N VAL A 104 -14.12 14.25 -11.19
CA VAL A 104 -14.99 15.21 -11.87
C VAL A 104 -16.42 14.99 -11.35
N PHE A 105 -16.93 15.99 -10.66
CA PHE A 105 -18.35 16.01 -10.30
C PHE A 105 -19.15 16.54 -11.47
N THR A 106 -19.97 15.71 -12.08
CA THR A 106 -20.98 16.14 -13.04
C THR A 106 -22.32 16.13 -12.34
N PRO A 107 -22.88 17.30 -11.99
CA PRO A 107 -24.19 17.31 -11.35
C PRO A 107 -25.24 16.74 -12.32
N SER A 108 -25.86 15.67 -11.93
CA SER A 108 -27.01 15.10 -12.64
C SER A 108 -28.26 15.74 -12.08
N GLY A 109 -28.89 16.57 -12.90
CA GLY A 109 -30.15 17.22 -12.55
C GLY A 109 -29.95 18.53 -11.79
N GLY A 110 -29.37 19.49 -12.44
CA GLY A 110 -29.56 20.88 -12.08
C GLY A 110 -31.01 21.24 -12.37
N GLY A 111 -31.88 21.04 -11.38
CA GLY A 111 -33.10 21.82 -11.38
C GLY A 111 -32.71 23.27 -11.29
N GLY A 112 -32.62 23.93 -12.43
CA GLY A 112 -32.44 25.38 -12.46
C GLY A 112 -33.50 25.98 -11.56
N VAL A 113 -33.07 26.71 -10.54
CA VAL A 113 -34.03 27.55 -9.82
C VAL A 113 -34.43 28.61 -10.81
N SER A 114 -35.59 28.41 -11.45
CA SER A 114 -36.20 29.46 -12.26
C SER A 114 -37.06 30.32 -11.33
N ALA A 115 -36.75 31.57 -11.24
CA ALA A 115 -37.61 32.53 -10.60
C ALA A 115 -38.04 33.54 -11.66
N SER A 116 -39.30 33.77 -11.77
CA SER A 116 -39.86 34.83 -12.59
C SER A 116 -40.42 35.92 -11.69
N LEU A 117 -40.15 37.14 -12.02
CA LEU A 117 -40.75 38.27 -11.40
C LEU A 117 -41.73 38.86 -12.44
N GLU A 118 -42.96 38.86 -12.11
CA GLU A 118 -44.03 39.32 -12.99
C GLU A 118 -44.74 40.53 -12.39
N ALA A 119 -45.14 41.44 -13.23
CA ALA A 119 -45.96 42.59 -12.82
C ALA A 119 -47.18 42.72 -13.70
N TYR A 120 -48.25 43.28 -13.15
CA TYR A 120 -49.44 43.63 -13.94
C TYR A 120 -49.18 44.88 -14.78
N SER A 121 -49.67 44.84 -16.02
CA SER A 121 -49.55 45.97 -16.97
C SER A 121 -50.59 47.10 -16.73
N VAL A 122 -51.36 46.99 -15.66
CA VAL A 122 -52.41 47.98 -15.32
C VAL A 122 -52.01 48.79 -14.10
N GLY A 123 -52.64 49.94 -13.95
CA GLY A 123 -52.29 50.93 -12.93
C GLY A 123 -52.43 50.38 -11.50
N ALA A 124 -51.46 50.74 -10.68
CA ALA A 124 -51.43 50.43 -9.26
C ALA A 124 -52.46 51.25 -8.48
N SER A 125 -52.92 50.73 -7.35
CA SER A 125 -53.94 51.35 -6.50
C SER A 125 -53.41 51.65 -5.07
N SER A 126 -52.22 51.18 -4.70
CA SER A 126 -51.67 51.35 -3.35
C SER A 126 -50.16 51.52 -3.34
N ASP A 127 -49.70 52.32 -2.42
CA ASP A 127 -48.25 52.51 -2.14
C ASP A 127 -47.71 51.51 -1.10
N THR A 128 -48.58 50.76 -0.45
CA THR A 128 -48.27 49.76 0.55
C THR A 128 -48.72 48.39 0.09
N PRO A 129 -47.87 47.35 0.18
CA PRO A 129 -48.26 45.99 -0.22
C PRO A 129 -49.24 45.40 0.77
N SER A 130 -50.19 44.67 0.24
CA SER A 130 -51.15 43.80 0.99
C SER A 130 -51.06 42.40 0.46
N THR A 131 -51.59 41.46 1.26
CA THR A 131 -51.58 40.04 0.84
C THR A 131 -52.41 39.86 -0.45
N GLY A 132 -51.73 39.36 -1.49
CA GLY A 132 -52.33 39.16 -2.82
C GLY A 132 -52.14 40.33 -3.80
N ASP A 133 -51.39 41.33 -3.41
CA ASP A 133 -51.00 42.41 -4.31
C ASP A 133 -49.81 41.99 -5.19
N TYR A 134 -49.77 42.55 -6.37
CA TYR A 134 -48.69 42.38 -7.37
C TYR A 134 -48.04 43.73 -7.67
N LEU A 135 -46.79 43.66 -8.08
CA LEU A 135 -46.16 44.86 -8.66
C LEU A 135 -46.91 45.31 -9.90
N SER A 136 -47.17 46.55 -10.01
CA SER A 136 -47.96 47.13 -11.08
C SER A 136 -47.24 48.29 -11.75
N GLY A 137 -47.20 48.31 -13.07
CA GLY A 137 -46.51 49.30 -13.85
C GLY A 137 -47.48 50.26 -14.55
N GLY A 138 -47.73 51.40 -14.00
CA GLY A 138 -48.48 52.37 -14.73
C GLY A 138 -49.40 53.26 -13.87
N GLY A 139 -48.92 54.45 -13.60
CA GLY A 139 -49.65 55.48 -12.87
C GLY A 139 -48.69 56.31 -12.05
N ALA A 140 -49.08 57.49 -11.64
CA ALA A 140 -48.16 58.46 -11.16
C ALA A 140 -47.47 58.21 -9.84
N ASN A 141 -47.75 57.14 -9.07
CA ASN A 141 -46.91 56.72 -7.87
C ASN A 141 -47.25 55.40 -7.19
N PRO A 142 -48.42 54.81 -7.27
CA PRO A 142 -48.66 53.50 -6.57
C PRO A 142 -47.89 52.38 -7.24
N LEU A 143 -47.31 51.49 -6.39
CA LEU A 143 -46.50 50.33 -6.82
C LEU A 143 -47.22 49.00 -6.71
N PHE A 144 -48.30 48.92 -5.96
CA PHE A 144 -49.05 47.69 -5.66
C PHE A 144 -50.50 47.78 -6.11
N GLY A 145 -51.05 46.66 -6.57
CA GLY A 145 -52.42 46.58 -6.96
C GLY A 145 -52.92 45.13 -7.06
N THR A 146 -54.24 44.96 -6.89
CA THR A 146 -54.93 43.71 -7.16
C THR A 146 -55.20 43.55 -8.64
N GLY A 147 -54.93 42.42 -9.23
CA GLY A 147 -55.19 42.12 -10.64
C GLY A 147 -56.68 42.29 -10.95
N GLY A 148 -57.03 43.21 -11.86
CA GLY A 148 -58.38 43.45 -12.33
C GLY A 148 -58.68 42.80 -13.69
N LEU A 149 -59.94 42.88 -14.16
CA LEU A 149 -60.33 42.42 -15.49
C LEU A 149 -59.51 43.14 -16.59
N GLY A 150 -58.77 42.34 -17.39
CA GLY A 150 -57.91 42.83 -18.47
C GLY A 150 -56.43 43.03 -18.10
N ALA A 151 -56.03 42.77 -16.86
CA ALA A 151 -54.65 42.83 -16.44
C ALA A 151 -53.88 41.61 -17.01
N GLN A 152 -52.76 41.90 -17.65
CA GLN A 152 -51.81 40.86 -18.13
C GLN A 152 -50.56 40.88 -17.30
N LEU A 153 -50.05 39.67 -16.92
CA LEU A 153 -48.76 39.51 -16.30
C LEU A 153 -47.66 39.77 -17.37
N VAL A 154 -46.74 40.63 -17.07
CA VAL A 154 -45.57 40.93 -17.90
C VAL A 154 -44.32 40.57 -17.12
N GLU A 155 -43.47 39.78 -17.71
CA GLU A 155 -42.20 39.41 -17.10
C GLU A 155 -41.27 40.65 -17.00
N LEU A 156 -40.78 40.90 -15.81
CA LEU A 156 -39.82 41.97 -15.56
C LEU A 156 -38.40 41.46 -15.78
N GLY A 157 -37.66 42.12 -16.63
CA GLY A 157 -36.24 41.82 -16.86
C GLY A 157 -35.38 42.24 -15.67
N GLY A 158 -34.29 41.59 -15.49
CA GLY A 158 -33.27 41.96 -14.51
C GLY A 158 -33.25 41.11 -13.21
N LEU A 159 -34.09 40.08 -13.09
CA LEU A 159 -33.96 39.14 -11.99
C LEU A 159 -32.78 38.18 -12.26
N THR A 160 -31.73 38.28 -11.46
CA THR A 160 -30.64 37.33 -11.48
C THR A 160 -30.74 36.45 -10.25
N VAL A 161 -31.02 35.17 -10.43
CA VAL A 161 -31.00 34.20 -9.34
C VAL A 161 -29.65 33.51 -9.37
N SER A 162 -28.79 33.83 -8.42
CA SER A 162 -27.51 33.13 -8.20
C SER A 162 -27.65 32.26 -6.97
N GLY A 163 -27.44 30.95 -7.14
CA GLY A 163 -27.39 30.09 -5.97
C GLY A 163 -28.10 28.73 -6.08
N GLY A 164 -28.30 28.23 -7.28
CA GLY A 164 -28.76 26.83 -7.46
C GLY A 164 -27.61 25.84 -7.52
N GLY A 165 -26.66 25.90 -6.60
CA GLY A 165 -25.61 24.88 -6.47
C GLY A 165 -26.19 23.65 -5.76
N GLY A 166 -26.59 22.63 -6.50
CA GLY A 166 -26.82 21.32 -5.94
C GLY A 166 -25.53 20.84 -5.25
N GLY A 167 -25.49 20.89 -3.92
CA GLY A 167 -24.41 20.30 -3.17
C GLY A 167 -24.42 18.79 -3.39
N GLY A 168 -23.40 18.26 -4.02
CA GLY A 168 -23.17 16.83 -4.15
C GLY A 168 -21.85 16.47 -3.48
N ALA A 169 -21.82 15.35 -2.77
CA ALA A 169 -20.57 14.78 -2.29
C ALA A 169 -20.03 13.85 -3.36
N VAL A 170 -18.74 14.01 -3.69
CA VAL A 170 -18.02 13.05 -4.50
C VAL A 170 -17.36 12.07 -3.54
N THR A 171 -17.84 10.82 -3.54
CA THR A 171 -17.20 9.76 -2.78
C THR A 171 -16.32 8.97 -3.73
N VAL A 172 -15.01 9.02 -3.50
CA VAL A 172 -14.06 8.13 -4.17
C VAL A 172 -14.01 6.85 -3.35
N GLY A 173 -14.44 5.73 -3.93
CA GLY A 173 -14.37 4.42 -3.27
C GLY A 173 -12.93 3.92 -3.14
N ASP A 174 -12.72 3.05 -2.16
CA ASP A 174 -11.43 2.38 -1.97
C ASP A 174 -11.06 1.58 -3.23
N THR A 175 -9.82 1.70 -3.64
CA THR A 175 -9.25 0.94 -4.75
C THR A 175 -8.09 0.10 -4.25
N GLY A 176 -7.96 -1.15 -4.78
CA GLY A 176 -6.95 -2.09 -4.36
C GLY A 176 -7.52 -3.22 -3.50
N GLY A 177 -6.78 -4.32 -3.38
CA GLY A 177 -7.27 -5.52 -2.69
C GLY A 177 -6.42 -5.92 -1.48
N SER A 178 -5.39 -5.15 -1.11
CA SER A 178 -4.42 -5.47 -0.04
C SER A 178 -3.93 -6.94 -0.11
N ARG A 179 -3.81 -7.48 -1.33
CA ARG A 179 -3.37 -8.85 -1.54
C ARG A 179 -1.85 -8.92 -1.53
N PRO A 180 -1.27 -9.92 -0.87
CA PRO A 180 0.15 -10.17 -0.97
C PRO A 180 0.51 -10.55 -2.41
N PHE A 181 1.64 -10.06 -2.88
CA PHE A 181 2.25 -10.45 -4.15
C PHE A 181 3.64 -11.04 -3.90
N GLU A 182 4.06 -11.90 -4.81
CA GLU A 182 5.36 -12.54 -4.72
C GLU A 182 6.47 -11.56 -5.10
N ILE A 183 7.55 -11.56 -4.29
CA ILE A 183 8.75 -10.75 -4.52
C ILE A 183 9.97 -11.62 -4.86
N VAL A 184 9.74 -12.90 -5.12
CA VAL A 184 10.78 -13.86 -5.46
C VAL A 184 11.22 -13.67 -6.91
N ASN A 185 12.51 -13.42 -7.11
CA ASN A 185 13.12 -13.39 -8.44
C ASN A 185 13.10 -14.80 -9.07
N PRO A 186 13.22 -14.93 -10.41
CA PRO A 186 13.43 -16.24 -11.04
C PRO A 186 14.65 -16.94 -10.43
N LEU A 187 14.44 -18.13 -9.89
CA LEU A 187 15.44 -18.91 -9.17
C LEU A 187 15.54 -20.33 -9.75
N GLN A 188 16.74 -20.89 -9.69
CA GLN A 188 16.96 -22.32 -9.92
C GLN A 188 17.30 -22.99 -8.59
N ALA A 189 16.50 -23.96 -8.16
CA ALA A 189 16.73 -24.67 -6.93
C ALA A 189 17.89 -25.68 -7.07
N VAL A 190 18.83 -25.61 -6.13
CA VAL A 190 19.92 -26.59 -5.94
C VAL A 190 20.00 -26.92 -4.46
N ASN A 191 20.57 -28.06 -4.13
CA ASN A 191 20.81 -28.45 -2.74
C ASN A 191 22.09 -27.82 -2.20
N PHE A 192 22.10 -27.54 -0.90
CA PHE A 192 23.29 -27.13 -0.16
C PHE A 192 23.66 -28.20 0.85
N ALA A 193 24.93 -28.58 0.87
CA ALA A 193 25.46 -29.54 1.83
C ALA A 193 26.69 -28.96 2.53
N ILE A 194 26.81 -29.23 3.83
CA ILE A 194 27.96 -28.82 4.66
C ILE A 194 28.80 -30.05 5.00
N CYS A 195 30.11 -29.90 4.93
CA CYS A 195 31.08 -30.92 5.31
C CYS A 195 31.11 -31.05 6.83
N THR A 196 30.79 -32.24 7.34
CA THR A 196 30.78 -32.55 8.78
C THR A 196 32.06 -33.27 9.23
N ASN A 197 32.74 -33.97 8.31
CA ASN A 197 33.95 -34.70 8.59
C ASN A 197 34.97 -34.49 7.45
N GLY A 198 36.17 -34.06 7.78
CA GLY A 198 37.22 -33.72 6.81
C GLY A 198 38.42 -33.05 7.48
N LEU A 199 39.15 -32.25 6.73
CA LEU A 199 40.29 -31.51 7.26
C LEU A 199 39.85 -30.34 8.18
N TYR A 200 40.46 -30.23 9.33
CA TYR A 200 40.23 -29.10 10.21
C TYR A 200 41.01 -27.88 9.70
N PRO A 201 40.33 -26.74 9.42
CA PRO A 201 41.04 -25.54 8.97
C PRO A 201 41.93 -24.94 10.08
N SER A 202 43.21 -24.79 9.84
CA SER A 202 44.08 -24.10 10.78
C SER A 202 43.81 -22.59 10.72
N ARG A 203 43.71 -21.95 11.89
CA ARG A 203 43.77 -20.47 11.95
C ARG A 203 45.20 -20.01 11.80
N PRO A 204 45.49 -18.90 11.08
CA PRO A 204 46.79 -18.31 10.99
C PRO A 204 47.31 -17.80 12.32
#